data_179b873e632a4837718260ef1e17a395
#
_entry.id   179b873e632a4837718260ef1e17a395
#
_cell.length_a   1.000
_cell.length_b   1.000
_cell.length_c   1.000
_cell.angle_alpha   90.00
_cell.angle_beta   90.00
_cell.angle_gamma   90.00
#
_symmetry.space_group_name_H-M   'P 1'
#
loop_
_entity.id
_entity.type
_entity.pdbx_description
1 polymer ?
#
loop_
_entity_poly.entity_id
_entity_poly.type
_entity_poly.pdbx_seq_one_letter_code
_entity_poly.pdbx_strand_id
1 'polypeptide(L)' 'MKYEEAQQKALTIKWKTTPCHQGEECWCRIIEPTEPILCDDNEEYYIVGSGSIPKLEAEHLVELHNRNIKL' A
#
# COMPACT_ATOMS: atom_id res chain seq x y z
N MET A 1 -3.82 7.48 14.43
CA MET A 1 -2.53 6.76 14.41
C MET A 1 -1.50 7.62 13.71
N LYS A 2 -0.34 7.79 14.32
CA LYS A 2 0.72 8.56 13.70
C LYS A 2 1.31 7.82 12.51
N TYR A 3 1.94 8.56 11.60
CA TYR A 3 2.47 7.98 10.37
C TYR A 3 3.41 6.81 10.63
N GLU A 4 4.32 6.95 11.59
CA GLU A 4 5.27 5.89 11.90
C GLU A 4 4.59 4.62 12.40
N GLU A 5 3.57 4.80 13.23
CA GLU A 5 2.79 3.67 13.74
C GLU A 5 2.02 3.00 12.61
N ALA A 6 1.46 3.79 11.70
CA ALA A 6 0.76 3.26 10.55
C ALA A 6 1.71 2.46 9.65
N GLN A 7 2.92 2.97 9.47
CA GLN A 7 3.93 2.29 8.68
C GLN A 7 4.31 0.95 9.31
N GLN A 8 4.52 0.92 10.61
CA GLN A 8 4.85 -0.32 11.31
C GLN A 8 3.71 -1.32 11.22
N LYS A 9 2.49 -0.85 11.39
CA LYS A 9 1.33 -1.73 11.29
C LYS A 9 1.18 -2.28 9.88
N ALA A 10 1.41 -1.46 8.87
CA ALA A 10 1.33 -1.89 7.48
C ALA A 10 2.32 -3.01 7.16
N LEU A 11 3.48 -3.02 7.82
CA LEU A 11 4.47 -4.06 7.60
C LEU A 11 4.02 -5.43 8.11
N THR A 12 3.00 -5.48 8.97
CA THR A 12 2.48 -6.73 9.52
C THR A 12 1.21 -7.20 8.82
N ILE A 13 0.75 -6.47 7.83
CA ILE A 13 -0.49 -6.75 7.10
C ILE A 13 -0.16 -7.02 5.63
N LYS A 14 -0.95 -7.87 4.99
CA LYS A 14 -0.78 -8.11 3.56
C LYS A 14 -1.09 -6.84 2.77
N TRP A 15 -0.43 -6.70 1.65
CA TRP A 15 -0.60 -5.54 0.76
C TRP A 15 -1.37 -5.93 -0.49
N LYS A 16 -1.92 -4.93 -1.16
CA LYS A 16 -2.58 -5.10 -2.45
C LYS A 16 -2.22 -3.94 -3.36
N THR A 17 -2.38 -4.13 -4.66
CA THR A 17 -2.20 -3.04 -5.61
C THR A 17 -3.56 -2.47 -5.98
N THR A 18 -3.59 -1.16 -6.21
CA THR A 18 -4.81 -0.44 -6.57
C THR A 18 -4.48 0.49 -7.74
N PRO A 19 -5.36 0.61 -8.75
CA PRO A 19 -5.12 1.56 -9.84
C PRO A 19 -4.99 2.98 -9.30
N CYS A 20 -4.04 3.73 -9.84
CA CYS A 20 -3.84 5.11 -9.38
C CYS A 20 -4.93 6.05 -9.87
N HIS A 21 -5.62 5.68 -10.96
CA HIS A 21 -6.74 6.44 -11.50
C HIS A 21 -7.93 5.52 -11.67
N GLN A 22 -9.10 6.04 -11.32
CA GLN A 22 -10.32 5.28 -11.43
C GLN A 22 -10.77 5.17 -12.89
N GLY A 23 -11.01 3.94 -13.35
CA GLY A 23 -11.52 3.73 -14.69
C GLY A 23 -10.56 3.93 -15.83
N GLU A 24 -9.29 4.14 -15.55
CA GLU A 24 -8.28 4.38 -16.58
C GLU A 24 -7.35 3.19 -16.74
N GLU A 25 -6.89 2.95 -17.97
CA GLU A 25 -5.84 1.97 -18.21
C GLU A 25 -4.49 2.63 -17.91
N CYS A 26 -4.16 2.67 -16.65
CA CYS A 26 -2.92 3.29 -16.20
C CYS A 26 -1.87 2.22 -15.91
N TRP A 27 -0.62 2.50 -16.30
CA TRP A 27 0.49 1.59 -16.03
C TRP A 27 1.00 1.71 -14.60
N CYS A 28 0.41 2.60 -13.82
CA CYS A 28 0.81 2.84 -12.45
C CYS A 28 -0.13 2.15 -11.48
N ARG A 29 0.41 1.80 -10.31
CA ARG A 29 -0.39 1.23 -9.24
C ARG A 29 0.04 1.85 -7.92
N ILE A 30 -0.90 1.93 -6.99
CA ILE A 30 -0.63 2.33 -5.61
C ILE A 30 -0.63 1.06 -4.79
N ILE A 31 0.31 0.95 -3.87
CA ILE A 31 0.34 -0.18 -2.94
C ILE A 31 -0.29 0.27 -1.64
N GLU A 32 -1.25 -0.49 -1.15
CA GLU A 32 -1.89 -0.18 0.12
C GLU A 32 -2.11 -1.45 0.93
N PRO A 33 -2.24 -1.33 2.26
CA PRO A 33 -2.56 -2.50 3.09
C PRO A 33 -3.95 -3.02 2.74
N THR A 34 -4.14 -4.33 2.87
CA THR A 34 -5.46 -4.91 2.63
C THR A 34 -6.48 -4.47 3.67
N GLU A 35 -6.02 -4.06 4.85
CA GLU A 35 -6.87 -3.46 5.87
C GLU A 35 -6.60 -1.96 5.92
N PRO A 36 -7.61 -1.11 5.82
CA PRO A 36 -7.38 0.34 5.84
C PRO A 36 -6.75 0.80 7.16
N ILE A 37 -5.73 1.64 7.04
CA ILE A 37 -5.08 2.24 8.20
C ILE A 37 -5.22 3.75 8.08
N LEU A 38 -5.92 4.35 9.02
CA LEU A 38 -6.16 5.78 9.00
C LEU A 38 -5.06 6.50 9.79
N CYS A 39 -4.44 7.48 9.15
CA CYS A 39 -3.44 8.32 9.79
C CYS A 39 -4.13 9.53 10.42
N ASP A 40 -3.90 9.74 11.71
CA ASP A 40 -4.60 10.77 12.48
C ASP A 40 -4.33 12.19 12.00
N ASP A 41 -3.12 12.45 11.53
CA ASP A 41 -2.71 13.81 11.24
C ASP A 41 -3.47 14.46 10.09
N ASN A 42 -3.85 13.67 9.08
CA ASN A 42 -4.51 14.20 7.89
C ASN A 42 -5.82 13.52 7.56
N GLU A 43 -6.28 12.62 8.41
CA GLU A 43 -7.47 11.80 8.16
C GLU A 43 -7.40 11.08 6.82
N GLU A 44 -6.19 10.74 6.39
CA GLU A 44 -5.96 10.01 5.14
C GLU A 44 -5.54 8.59 5.41
N TYR A 45 -5.89 7.71 4.50
CA TYR A 45 -5.47 6.33 4.62
C TYR A 45 -4.00 6.17 4.23
N TYR A 46 -3.31 5.31 4.95
CA TYR A 46 -1.92 5.02 4.69
C TYR A 46 -1.75 4.27 3.38
N ILE A 47 -0.80 4.71 2.57
CA ILE A 47 -0.38 3.96 1.38
C ILE A 47 1.11 3.63 1.53
N VAL A 48 1.52 2.49 1.00
CA VAL A 48 2.91 2.07 1.07
C VAL A 48 3.71 2.85 0.02
N GLY A 49 4.80 3.44 0.45
CA GLY A 49 5.53 4.36 -0.40
C GLY A 49 4.80 5.69 -0.47
N SER A 50 5.20 6.56 -1.35
CA SER A 50 4.63 7.90 -1.40
C SER A 50 4.12 8.26 -2.79
N GLY A 51 3.43 7.33 -3.43
CA GLY A 51 2.88 7.61 -4.73
C GLY A 51 2.71 6.36 -5.58
N SER A 52 2.42 6.58 -6.84
CA SER A 52 2.21 5.48 -7.77
C SER A 52 3.54 4.98 -8.32
N ILE A 53 3.61 3.67 -8.55
CA ILE A 53 4.78 3.02 -9.13
C ILE A 53 4.33 2.15 -10.29
N PRO A 54 5.26 1.77 -11.20
CA PRO A 54 4.87 0.94 -12.34
C PRO A 54 4.20 -0.36 -11.89
N LYS A 55 3.20 -0.77 -12.66
CA LYS A 55 2.36 -1.92 -12.32
C LYS A 55 3.16 -3.18 -11.99
N LEU A 56 4.09 -3.55 -12.86
CA LEU A 56 4.84 -4.79 -12.65
C LEU A 56 5.71 -4.73 -11.41
N GLU A 57 6.30 -3.58 -11.15
CA GLU A 57 7.10 -3.39 -9.95
C GLU A 57 6.23 -3.42 -8.69
N ALA A 58 5.06 -2.80 -8.75
CA ALA A 58 4.12 -2.82 -7.64
C ALA A 58 3.68 -4.25 -7.31
N GLU A 59 3.34 -5.02 -8.33
CA GLU A 59 2.92 -6.40 -8.14
C GLU A 59 4.04 -7.25 -7.55
N HIS A 60 5.26 -7.02 -8.00
CA HIS A 60 6.43 -7.73 -7.49
C HIS A 60 6.67 -7.42 -6.01
N LEU A 61 6.61 -6.15 -5.64
CA LEU A 61 6.79 -5.74 -4.25
C LEU A 61 5.71 -6.31 -3.34
N VAL A 62 4.47 -6.28 -3.79
CA VAL A 62 3.36 -6.84 -3.03
C VAL A 62 3.53 -8.34 -2.84
N GLU A 63 3.92 -9.05 -3.89
CA GLU A 63 4.13 -10.49 -3.80
C GLU A 63 5.26 -10.83 -2.81
N LEU A 64 6.38 -10.12 -2.90
CA LEU A 64 7.49 -10.34 -1.98
C LEU A 64 7.09 -10.08 -0.55
N HIS A 65 6.39 -8.98 -0.30
CA HIS A 65 5.95 -8.65 1.04
C HIS A 65 5.00 -9.71 1.60
N ASN A 66 4.00 -10.09 0.81
CA ASN A 66 2.99 -11.04 1.28
C ASN A 66 3.57 -12.43 1.52
N ARG A 67 4.60 -12.78 0.75
CA ARG A 67 5.28 -14.08 0.91
C ARG A 67 6.11 -14.12 2.17
N ASN A 68 6.67 -13.00 2.58
CA ASN A 68 7.57 -12.92 3.73
C ASN A 68 6.89 -12.53 5.05
N ILE A 69 5.62 -12.16 4.97
CA ILE A 69 4.89 -11.77 6.16
C ILE A 69 4.58 -13.01 6.99
N LYS A 70 4.80 -12.89 8.30
CA LYS A 70 4.49 -13.98 9.22
C LYS A 70 3.16 -13.66 9.91
N LEU A 71 2.19 -14.45 9.61
CA LEU A 71 0.87 -14.31 10.20
C LEU A 71 0.69 -15.27 11.38
#